data_8ea2b04fe831cb8447831980c60f2a5f
#
_entry.id   8ea2b04fe831cb8447831980c60f2a5f
#
_cell.length_a   1.000
_cell.length_b   1.000
_cell.length_c   1.000
_cell.angle_alpha   90.00
_cell.angle_beta   90.00
_cell.angle_gamma   90.00
#
_symmetry.space_group_name_H-M   'P 1'
#
loop_
_entity.id
_entity.type
_entity.pdbx_description
1 polymer ?
#
loop_
_entity_poly.entity_id
_entity_poly.type
_entity_poly.pdbx_seq_one_letter_code
_entity_poly.pdbx_strand_id
1 'polypeptide(L)'
;MRAKKAAGRSGKSTGGRHIALFGGTFDPIHSGHIAVARAAERRFHLDRVFFIPSSRPPHKSIAELSAYDHRFAMVALACSAYPRFVPSLAEASLDGEGDRFCYSIDTVRRFRKQFNQPGDRIYFIVGADSFLHVQTWKDYAELLELCDFVVANRPGFQTHRIRKVIPGALLAENGGAGVAPGRRKPAESRVIHLRHTDVYFLETVASQVSATDVRQRMEYGQTIRGLVPPGVEAYINKQALYT
;
A
#
# COMPACT_ATOMS: atom_id res chain seq x y z
N MET A 1 -39.67 32.18 -1.08
CA MET A 1 -39.02 31.11 -1.84
C MET A 1 -38.29 30.17 -0.90
N ARG A 2 -38.81 28.98 -0.69
CA ARG A 2 -38.21 27.98 0.23
C ARG A 2 -37.20 27.10 -0.54
N ALA A 3 -35.91 27.13 -0.14
CA ALA A 3 -34.89 26.27 -0.70
C ALA A 3 -35.12 24.82 -0.24
N LYS A 4 -35.32 23.90 -1.20
CA LYS A 4 -35.39 22.46 -0.96
C LYS A 4 -34.00 21.93 -0.65
N LYS A 5 -33.80 21.42 0.57
CA LYS A 5 -32.65 20.65 1.01
C LYS A 5 -32.69 19.31 0.28
N ALA A 6 -31.78 19.09 -0.64
CA ALA A 6 -31.57 17.78 -1.26
C ALA A 6 -30.88 16.87 -0.25
N ALA A 7 -31.64 15.99 0.40
CA ALA A 7 -31.13 14.91 1.22
C ALA A 7 -30.62 13.81 0.28
N GLY A 8 -29.29 13.75 0.12
CA GLY A 8 -28.61 12.63 -0.53
C GLY A 8 -28.85 11.36 0.29
N ARG A 9 -29.61 10.42 -0.25
CA ARG A 9 -29.76 9.07 0.27
C ARG A 9 -28.41 8.34 0.18
N SER A 10 -27.66 8.35 1.26
CA SER A 10 -26.59 7.37 1.50
C SER A 10 -27.24 6.00 1.68
N GLY A 11 -27.26 5.19 0.62
CA GLY A 11 -27.61 3.78 0.71
C GLY A 11 -26.65 3.11 1.68
N LYS A 12 -27.10 2.69 2.85
CA LYS A 12 -26.34 1.82 3.77
C LYS A 12 -26.12 0.51 3.05
N SER A 13 -24.90 0.28 2.55
CA SER A 13 -24.41 -1.04 2.22
C SER A 13 -24.47 -1.88 3.50
N THR A 14 -25.18 -3.01 3.47
CA THR A 14 -25.28 -3.96 4.57
C THR A 14 -24.01 -4.80 4.73
N GLY A 15 -22.98 -4.55 3.93
CA GLY A 15 -21.66 -5.19 4.02
C GLY A 15 -20.64 -4.26 4.67
N GLY A 16 -19.64 -4.81 5.36
CA GLY A 16 -18.52 -4.05 5.91
C GLY A 16 -17.71 -3.34 4.81
N ARG A 17 -16.95 -2.31 5.18
CA ARG A 17 -16.08 -1.56 4.28
C ARG A 17 -14.77 -2.30 4.05
N HIS A 18 -14.35 -2.36 2.81
CA HIS A 18 -13.05 -2.90 2.42
C HIS A 18 -12.12 -1.74 2.09
N ILE A 19 -11.10 -1.52 2.91
CA ILE A 19 -10.13 -0.44 2.69
C ILE A 19 -8.73 -1.01 2.56
N ALA A 20 -7.88 -0.32 1.80
CA ALA A 20 -6.46 -0.63 1.77
C ALA A 20 -5.62 0.54 2.28
N LEU A 21 -4.54 0.19 2.97
CA LEU A 21 -3.48 1.09 3.39
C LEU A 21 -2.27 0.80 2.50
N PHE A 22 -1.82 1.78 1.76
CA PHE A 22 -0.64 1.67 0.92
C PHE A 22 0.41 2.65 1.42
N GLY A 23 1.27 2.14 2.32
CA GLY A 23 2.39 2.87 2.87
C GLY A 23 3.58 2.87 1.92
N GLY A 24 4.34 3.94 1.91
CA GLY A 24 5.55 4.03 1.11
C GLY A 24 6.26 5.36 1.24
N THR A 25 7.52 5.42 0.82
CA THR A 25 8.26 6.69 0.78
C THR A 25 7.67 7.63 -0.26
N PHE A 26 7.25 7.11 -1.43
CA PHE A 26 6.70 7.85 -2.57
C PHE A 26 7.58 9.03 -3.00
N ASP A 27 8.85 8.74 -3.27
CA ASP A 27 9.87 9.72 -3.62
C ASP A 27 10.51 9.48 -5.02
N PRO A 28 9.75 9.73 -6.12
CA PRO A 28 8.33 10.06 -6.18
C PRO A 28 7.39 8.86 -6.20
N ILE A 29 6.08 9.11 -6.07
CA ILE A 29 5.05 8.17 -6.51
C ILE A 29 5.14 7.99 -8.02
N HIS A 30 4.97 6.77 -8.52
CA HIS A 30 5.13 6.45 -9.94
C HIS A 30 4.03 5.51 -10.45
N SER A 31 4.00 5.30 -11.78
CA SER A 31 2.97 4.48 -12.44
C SER A 31 2.89 3.05 -11.91
N GLY A 32 4.00 2.49 -11.43
CA GLY A 32 4.02 1.17 -10.77
C GLY A 32 3.18 1.13 -9.49
N HIS A 33 3.27 2.16 -8.65
CA HIS A 33 2.43 2.25 -7.45
C HIS A 33 0.94 2.32 -7.81
N ILE A 34 0.60 3.13 -8.80
CA ILE A 34 -0.78 3.27 -9.29
C ILE A 34 -1.31 1.94 -9.86
N ALA A 35 -0.50 1.22 -10.62
CA ALA A 35 -0.88 -0.07 -11.18
C ALA A 35 -1.18 -1.10 -10.08
N VAL A 36 -0.34 -1.18 -9.04
CA VAL A 36 -0.56 -2.04 -7.86
C VAL A 36 -1.87 -1.69 -7.17
N ALA A 37 -2.09 -0.41 -6.85
CA ALA A 37 -3.29 0.05 -6.16
C ALA A 37 -4.57 -0.26 -6.95
N ARG A 38 -4.56 -0.02 -8.27
CA ARG A 38 -5.68 -0.35 -9.16
C ARG A 38 -5.96 -1.86 -9.25
N ALA A 39 -4.92 -2.67 -9.27
CA ALA A 39 -5.07 -4.12 -9.29
C ALA A 39 -5.67 -4.63 -7.95
N ALA A 40 -5.20 -4.09 -6.82
CA ALA A 40 -5.76 -4.39 -5.50
C ALA A 40 -7.22 -3.91 -5.38
N GLU A 41 -7.52 -2.67 -5.79
CA GLU A 41 -8.87 -2.10 -5.79
C GLU A 41 -9.86 -3.04 -6.50
N ARG A 42 -9.53 -3.48 -7.70
CA ARG A 42 -10.39 -4.39 -8.49
C ARG A 42 -10.53 -5.77 -7.86
N ARG A 43 -9.42 -6.36 -7.39
CA ARG A 43 -9.41 -7.75 -6.89
C ARG A 43 -10.15 -7.90 -5.56
N PHE A 44 -10.04 -6.92 -4.68
CA PHE A 44 -10.60 -6.97 -3.33
C PHE A 44 -11.85 -6.09 -3.17
N HIS A 45 -12.35 -5.50 -4.28
CA HIS A 45 -13.52 -4.61 -4.28
C HIS A 45 -13.38 -3.50 -3.22
N LEU A 46 -12.20 -2.85 -3.18
CA LEU A 46 -11.89 -1.87 -2.17
C LEU A 46 -12.76 -0.61 -2.33
N ASP A 47 -13.34 -0.15 -1.23
CA ASP A 47 -14.07 1.11 -1.17
C ASP A 47 -13.13 2.30 -1.20
N ARG A 48 -11.94 2.17 -0.57
CA ARG A 48 -10.90 3.19 -0.55
C ARG A 48 -9.50 2.57 -0.50
N VAL A 49 -8.54 3.25 -1.13
CA VAL A 49 -7.11 2.98 -1.01
C VAL A 49 -6.46 4.23 -0.45
N PHE A 50 -5.97 4.17 0.77
CA PHE A 50 -5.26 5.26 1.42
C PHE A 50 -3.77 5.18 1.08
N PHE A 51 -3.26 6.17 0.37
CA PHE A 51 -1.84 6.35 0.13
C PHE A 51 -1.22 7.13 1.29
N ILE A 52 -0.29 6.53 1.98
CA ILE A 52 0.28 7.05 3.23
C ILE A 52 1.79 7.27 3.03
N PRO A 53 2.22 8.49 2.66
CA PRO A 53 3.64 8.80 2.61
C PRO A 53 4.25 8.69 3.99
N SER A 54 5.34 7.92 4.11
CA SER A 54 6.07 7.83 5.36
C SER A 54 6.83 9.13 5.63
N SER A 55 6.60 9.74 6.78
CA SER A 55 7.32 10.98 7.14
C SER A 55 8.79 10.67 7.43
N ARG A 56 9.05 9.64 8.22
CA ARG A 56 10.39 9.22 8.62
C ARG A 56 10.53 7.69 8.50
N PRO A 57 10.85 7.17 7.31
CA PRO A 57 11.04 5.74 7.12
C PRO A 57 12.29 5.28 7.90
N PRO A 58 12.19 4.23 8.76
CA PRO A 58 13.27 3.83 9.67
C PRO A 58 14.54 3.32 8.96
N HIS A 59 14.43 2.98 7.66
CA HIS A 59 15.52 2.38 6.89
C HIS A 59 16.12 3.32 5.83
N LYS A 60 15.79 4.62 5.86
CA LYS A 60 16.32 5.61 4.90
C LYS A 60 16.85 6.82 5.63
N SER A 61 17.95 7.38 5.11
CA SER A 61 18.43 8.68 5.54
C SER A 61 17.44 9.78 5.11
N ILE A 62 17.03 10.62 6.04
CA ILE A 62 16.12 11.75 5.75
C ILE A 62 16.81 12.75 4.80
N ALA A 63 18.13 12.92 4.90
CA ALA A 63 18.89 13.81 4.05
C ALA A 63 18.86 13.42 2.55
N GLU A 64 18.53 12.16 2.25
CA GLU A 64 18.43 11.66 0.87
C GLU A 64 17.01 11.71 0.31
N LEU A 65 16.05 12.16 1.10
CA LEU A 65 14.65 12.19 0.71
C LEU A 65 14.19 13.61 0.37
N SER A 66 13.34 13.72 -0.64
CA SER A 66 12.59 14.95 -0.85
C SER A 66 11.75 15.29 0.39
N ALA A 67 11.57 16.58 0.66
CA ALA A 67 10.76 17.03 1.79
C ALA A 67 9.37 16.35 1.78
N TYR A 68 8.84 16.09 2.98
CA TYR A 68 7.57 15.38 3.12
C TYR A 68 6.45 16.04 2.33
N ASP A 69 6.38 17.36 2.34
CA ASP A 69 5.35 18.14 1.65
C ASP A 69 5.38 17.93 0.13
N HIS A 70 6.56 17.85 -0.49
CA HIS A 70 6.68 17.51 -1.91
C HIS A 70 6.19 16.10 -2.19
N ARG A 71 6.56 15.12 -1.35
CA ARG A 71 6.12 13.74 -1.52
C ARG A 71 4.62 13.58 -1.34
N PHE A 72 4.03 14.27 -0.34
CA PHE A 72 2.58 14.31 -0.15
C PHE A 72 1.85 14.99 -1.31
N ALA A 73 2.35 16.14 -1.80
CA ALA A 73 1.78 16.84 -2.94
C ALA A 73 1.75 15.94 -4.20
N MET A 74 2.85 15.24 -4.48
CA MET A 74 2.91 14.27 -5.59
C MET A 74 1.89 13.13 -5.41
N VAL A 75 1.73 12.60 -4.20
CA VAL A 75 0.71 11.58 -3.91
C VAL A 75 -0.70 12.13 -4.11
N ALA A 76 -0.99 13.34 -3.64
CA ALA A 76 -2.29 13.98 -3.83
C ALA A 76 -2.63 14.16 -5.32
N LEU A 77 -1.67 14.63 -6.12
CA LEU A 77 -1.81 14.77 -7.57
C LEU A 77 -2.03 13.42 -8.25
N ALA A 78 -1.32 12.38 -7.84
CA ALA A 78 -1.49 11.03 -8.39
C ALA A 78 -2.87 10.44 -8.06
N CYS A 79 -3.39 10.69 -6.85
CA CYS A 79 -4.69 10.19 -6.41
C CYS A 79 -5.87 10.91 -7.10
N SER A 80 -5.72 12.16 -7.52
CA SER A 80 -6.81 13.01 -8.02
C SER A 80 -7.57 12.41 -9.22
N ALA A 81 -6.91 11.56 -10.02
CA ALA A 81 -7.51 10.89 -11.16
C ALA A 81 -8.36 9.64 -10.80
N TYR A 82 -8.39 9.24 -9.53
CA TYR A 82 -8.99 7.99 -9.08
C TYR A 82 -9.95 8.23 -7.91
N PRO A 83 -11.26 8.03 -8.08
CA PRO A 83 -12.27 8.39 -7.06
C PRO A 83 -12.13 7.67 -5.71
N ARG A 84 -11.48 6.49 -5.70
CA ARG A 84 -11.29 5.69 -4.49
C ARG A 84 -9.89 5.81 -3.87
N PHE A 85 -8.98 6.57 -4.51
CA PHE A 85 -7.65 6.79 -3.98
C PHE A 85 -7.63 8.05 -3.12
N VAL A 86 -7.13 7.91 -1.91
CA VAL A 86 -7.16 8.97 -0.89
C VAL A 86 -5.73 9.22 -0.40
N PRO A 87 -5.17 10.41 -0.61
CA PRO A 87 -3.92 10.78 0.03
C PRO A 87 -4.17 10.96 1.54
N SER A 88 -3.29 10.42 2.38
CA SER A 88 -3.48 10.40 3.83
C SER A 88 -2.29 11.00 4.56
N LEU A 89 -2.58 11.89 5.51
CA LEU A 89 -1.62 12.49 6.44
C LEU A 89 -1.43 11.64 7.72
N ALA A 90 -1.80 10.35 7.69
CA ALA A 90 -1.76 9.50 8.89
C ALA A 90 -0.36 9.39 9.51
N GLU A 91 0.69 9.57 8.72
CA GLU A 91 2.08 9.56 9.18
C GLU A 91 2.77 10.93 9.03
N ALA A 92 2.02 12.00 8.80
CA ALA A 92 2.57 13.35 8.85
C ALA A 92 3.06 13.64 10.29
N SER A 93 4.29 14.16 10.39
CA SER A 93 4.73 14.75 11.66
C SER A 93 3.92 16.03 11.88
N LEU A 94 3.06 16.04 12.87
CA LEU A 94 2.39 17.26 13.27
C LEU A 94 3.42 18.11 14.03
N ASP A 95 3.44 19.40 13.75
CA ASP A 95 4.34 20.36 14.39
C ASP A 95 4.32 20.15 15.91
N GLY A 96 5.48 19.84 16.50
CA GLY A 96 5.67 19.69 17.95
C GLY A 96 5.80 18.26 18.48
N GLU A 97 5.51 17.22 17.72
CA GLU A 97 5.72 15.82 18.16
C GLU A 97 7.11 15.26 17.82
N GLY A 98 8.17 16.04 17.95
CA GLY A 98 9.55 15.57 17.92
C GLY A 98 9.90 14.52 16.87
N ASP A 99 11.11 14.02 16.90
CA ASP A 99 11.77 13.05 16.02
C ASP A 99 11.15 11.62 16.03
N ARG A 100 9.83 11.49 16.05
CA ARG A 100 9.15 10.20 16.19
C ARG A 100 9.09 9.44 14.87
N PHE A 101 9.61 8.20 14.87
CA PHE A 101 9.44 7.27 13.77
C PHE A 101 7.97 6.85 13.62
N CYS A 102 7.49 6.79 12.38
CA CYS A 102 6.18 6.27 12.06
C CYS A 102 6.29 4.78 11.72
N TYR A 103 5.60 3.95 12.48
CA TYR A 103 5.61 2.51 12.29
C TYR A 103 4.27 2.02 11.71
N SER A 104 4.34 1.05 10.82
CA SER A 104 3.15 0.47 10.16
C SER A 104 2.11 -0.04 11.17
N ILE A 105 2.56 -0.61 12.30
CA ILE A 105 1.65 -1.10 13.36
C ILE A 105 0.81 0.04 13.95
N ASP A 106 1.41 1.21 14.22
CA ASP A 106 0.70 2.34 14.81
C ASP A 106 -0.32 2.92 13.82
N THR A 107 0.03 2.94 12.53
CA THR A 107 -0.87 3.33 11.44
C THR A 107 -2.04 2.36 11.33
N VAL A 108 -1.81 1.05 11.33
CA VAL A 108 -2.88 0.05 11.25
C VAL A 108 -3.79 0.13 12.48
N ARG A 109 -3.23 0.25 13.70
CA ARG A 109 -4.03 0.44 14.93
C ARG A 109 -4.95 1.67 14.87
N ARG A 110 -4.46 2.79 14.28
CA ARG A 110 -5.27 4.01 14.05
C ARG A 110 -6.44 3.74 13.12
N PHE A 111 -6.19 3.09 11.99
CA PHE A 111 -7.25 2.77 11.03
C PHE A 111 -8.22 1.72 11.59
N ARG A 112 -7.77 0.74 12.38
CA ARG A 112 -8.66 -0.21 13.06
C ARG A 112 -9.64 0.45 14.02
N LYS A 113 -9.22 1.52 14.72
CA LYS A 113 -10.13 2.31 15.55
C LYS A 113 -11.21 3.04 14.73
N GLN A 114 -10.87 3.48 13.51
CA GLN A 114 -11.78 4.19 12.62
C GLN A 114 -12.69 3.24 11.83
N PHE A 115 -12.18 2.07 11.47
CA PHE A 115 -12.87 1.04 10.69
C PHE A 115 -13.05 -0.21 11.56
N ASN A 116 -14.05 -0.17 12.45
CA ASN A 116 -14.29 -1.16 13.50
C ASN A 116 -15.71 -1.77 13.45
N GLN A 117 -16.45 -1.56 12.37
CA GLN A 117 -17.78 -2.14 12.23
C GLN A 117 -17.68 -3.61 11.84
N PRO A 118 -18.66 -4.45 12.23
CA PRO A 118 -18.71 -5.82 11.77
C PRO A 118 -18.62 -5.90 10.23
N GLY A 119 -17.70 -6.74 9.74
CA GLY A 119 -17.44 -6.90 8.31
C GLY A 119 -16.41 -5.92 7.72
N ASP A 120 -15.96 -4.89 8.45
CA ASP A 120 -14.87 -4.01 7.97
C ASP A 120 -13.57 -4.81 7.83
N ARG A 121 -12.94 -4.73 6.65
CA ARG A 121 -11.64 -5.34 6.35
C ARG A 121 -10.60 -4.30 6.00
N ILE A 122 -9.40 -4.47 6.56
CA ILE A 122 -8.23 -3.64 6.27
C ILE A 122 -7.19 -4.50 5.58
N TYR A 123 -6.76 -4.05 4.40
CA TYR A 123 -5.68 -4.64 3.62
C TYR A 123 -4.45 -3.74 3.68
N PHE A 124 -3.27 -4.29 3.97
CA PHE A 124 -2.01 -3.56 3.92
C PHE A 124 -1.26 -3.94 2.64
N ILE A 125 -1.13 -2.98 1.71
CA ILE A 125 -0.44 -3.19 0.43
C ILE A 125 1.05 -2.96 0.64
N VAL A 126 1.87 -3.93 0.24
CA VAL A 126 3.33 -3.89 0.39
C VAL A 126 4.02 -4.60 -0.78
N GLY A 127 5.19 -4.13 -1.17
CA GLY A 127 6.05 -4.84 -2.13
C GLY A 127 6.65 -6.12 -1.51
N ALA A 128 6.83 -7.17 -2.32
CA ALA A 128 7.38 -8.43 -1.87
C ALA A 128 8.77 -8.29 -1.22
N ASP A 129 9.62 -7.42 -1.78
CA ASP A 129 10.95 -7.16 -1.23
C ASP A 129 10.89 -6.60 0.20
N SER A 130 9.96 -5.66 0.45
CA SER A 130 9.74 -5.10 1.79
C SER A 130 9.14 -6.13 2.75
N PHE A 131 8.19 -6.96 2.27
CA PHE A 131 7.58 -7.98 3.12
C PHE A 131 8.58 -9.07 3.55
N LEU A 132 9.59 -9.39 2.75
CA LEU A 132 10.65 -10.32 3.14
C LEU A 132 11.40 -9.89 4.42
N HIS A 133 11.35 -8.60 4.75
CA HIS A 133 11.94 -8.02 5.96
C HIS A 133 10.91 -7.75 7.07
N VAL A 134 9.68 -8.29 6.96
CA VAL A 134 8.59 -8.03 7.91
C VAL A 134 8.97 -8.30 9.36
N GLN A 135 9.82 -9.30 9.61
CA GLN A 135 10.30 -9.66 10.96
C GLN A 135 11.11 -8.53 11.64
N THR A 136 11.63 -7.57 10.88
CA THR A 136 12.34 -6.40 11.42
C THR A 136 11.41 -5.24 11.74
N TRP A 137 10.12 -5.37 11.42
CA TRP A 137 9.15 -4.32 11.68
C TRP A 137 8.71 -4.35 13.13
N LYS A 138 8.46 -3.16 13.69
CA LYS A 138 7.95 -3.04 15.05
C LYS A 138 6.65 -3.83 15.21
N ASP A 139 6.56 -4.65 16.26
CA ASP A 139 5.40 -5.46 16.61
C ASP A 139 4.82 -6.26 15.41
N TYR A 140 5.71 -6.80 14.57
CA TYR A 140 5.32 -7.43 13.29
C TYR A 140 4.35 -8.61 13.47
N ALA A 141 4.46 -9.38 14.55
CA ALA A 141 3.57 -10.51 14.81
C ALA A 141 2.13 -10.02 15.03
N GLU A 142 1.96 -8.97 15.85
CA GLU A 142 0.65 -8.33 16.05
C GLU A 142 0.14 -7.70 14.75
N LEU A 143 1.02 -7.05 13.98
CA LEU A 143 0.66 -6.44 12.70
C LEU A 143 0.08 -7.47 11.72
N LEU A 144 0.66 -8.69 11.67
CA LEU A 144 0.17 -9.79 10.86
C LEU A 144 -1.21 -10.31 11.31
N GLU A 145 -1.61 -10.10 12.56
CA GLU A 145 -2.92 -10.48 13.09
C GLU A 145 -3.97 -9.36 12.97
N LEU A 146 -3.55 -8.10 12.76
CA LEU A 146 -4.45 -6.95 12.72
C LEU A 146 -5.05 -6.66 11.35
N CYS A 147 -4.41 -7.03 10.26
CA CYS A 147 -4.90 -6.74 8.90
C CYS A 147 -4.46 -7.80 7.90
N ASP A 148 -5.21 -7.91 6.81
CA ASP A 148 -4.81 -8.72 5.67
C ASP A 148 -3.65 -8.05 4.93
N PHE A 149 -2.73 -8.84 4.38
CA PHE A 149 -1.65 -8.32 3.56
C PHE A 149 -1.90 -8.57 2.07
N VAL A 150 -1.60 -7.58 1.25
CA VAL A 150 -1.56 -7.71 -0.20
C VAL A 150 -0.11 -7.50 -0.65
N VAL A 151 0.58 -8.60 -0.89
CA VAL A 151 1.98 -8.59 -1.30
C VAL A 151 2.04 -8.46 -2.81
N ALA A 152 2.44 -7.28 -3.28
CA ALA A 152 2.66 -7.00 -4.69
C ALA A 152 3.99 -7.62 -5.13
N ASN A 153 3.94 -8.53 -6.09
CA ASN A 153 5.10 -9.24 -6.60
C ASN A 153 5.22 -9.12 -8.12
N ARG A 154 6.45 -9.24 -8.59
CA ARG A 154 6.74 -9.33 -10.02
C ARG A 154 6.48 -10.75 -10.52
N PRO A 155 6.16 -10.93 -11.83
CA PRO A 155 6.07 -12.26 -12.42
C PRO A 155 7.33 -13.09 -12.13
N GLY A 156 7.15 -14.35 -11.76
CA GLY A 156 8.26 -15.26 -11.42
C GLY A 156 8.77 -15.13 -9.98
N PHE A 157 8.19 -14.27 -9.14
CA PHE A 157 8.55 -14.20 -7.73
C PHE A 157 8.16 -15.50 -6.99
N GLN A 158 9.09 -16.02 -6.20
CA GLN A 158 8.90 -17.26 -5.47
C GLN A 158 8.13 -17.03 -4.16
N THR A 159 6.84 -17.26 -4.16
CA THR A 159 5.93 -17.02 -3.02
C THR A 159 6.31 -17.80 -1.76
N HIS A 160 6.97 -18.97 -1.90
CA HIS A 160 7.46 -19.75 -0.75
C HIS A 160 8.46 -18.97 0.13
N ARG A 161 9.17 -17.97 -0.42
CA ARG A 161 10.06 -17.10 0.36
C ARG A 161 9.29 -16.28 1.38
N ILE A 162 8.09 -15.80 1.03
CA ILE A 162 7.21 -15.06 1.94
C ILE A 162 6.76 -15.97 3.09
N ARG A 163 6.40 -17.24 2.81
CA ARG A 163 5.99 -18.17 3.86
C ARG A 163 7.09 -18.40 4.90
N LYS A 164 8.36 -18.36 4.51
CA LYS A 164 9.51 -18.58 5.42
C LYS A 164 9.68 -17.46 6.46
N VAL A 165 9.24 -16.24 6.16
CA VAL A 165 9.37 -15.10 7.09
C VAL A 165 8.16 -14.92 8.00
N ILE A 166 7.12 -15.75 7.84
CA ILE A 166 5.94 -15.76 8.71
C ILE A 166 6.17 -16.79 9.83
N PRO A 167 6.01 -16.42 11.11
CA PRO A 167 6.11 -17.35 12.22
C PRO A 167 5.12 -18.52 12.07
N GLY A 168 5.61 -19.75 12.28
CA GLY A 168 4.76 -20.94 12.18
C GLY A 168 3.53 -20.90 13.11
N ALA A 169 3.69 -20.27 14.28
CA ALA A 169 2.61 -20.09 15.25
C ALA A 169 1.44 -19.21 14.74
N LEU A 170 1.68 -18.36 13.74
CA LEU A 170 0.64 -17.52 13.14
C LEU A 170 -0.07 -18.18 11.96
N LEU A 171 0.45 -19.29 11.43
CA LEU A 171 -0.19 -20.01 10.33
C LEU A 171 -1.46 -20.73 10.82
N ALA A 172 -2.50 -20.76 9.98
CA ALA A 172 -3.69 -21.52 10.26
C ALA A 172 -3.38 -23.04 10.30
N GLU A 173 -3.91 -23.76 11.28
CA GLU A 173 -3.64 -25.17 11.50
C GLU A 173 -4.05 -26.05 10.30
N ASN A 174 -5.04 -25.65 9.50
CA ASN A 174 -5.55 -26.34 8.32
C ASN A 174 -5.09 -25.73 6.97
N GLY A 175 -4.04 -24.93 6.97
CA GLY A 175 -3.47 -24.31 5.76
C GLY A 175 -2.69 -25.27 4.84
N GLY A 176 -2.84 -26.57 5.02
CA GLY A 176 -2.19 -27.61 4.24
C GLY A 176 -3.12 -28.76 3.92
N ALA A 177 -3.41 -28.94 2.64
CA ALA A 177 -3.84 -30.20 2.04
C ALA A 177 -5.33 -30.59 2.10
N GLY A 178 -6.06 -30.12 1.16
CA GLY A 178 -7.15 -30.86 0.54
C GLY A 178 -6.88 -31.07 -0.95
N VAL A 179 -5.75 -31.66 -1.33
CA VAL A 179 -5.53 -32.08 -2.72
C VAL A 179 -5.76 -33.59 -2.80
N ALA A 180 -6.93 -34.00 -3.31
CA ALA A 180 -7.16 -35.36 -3.74
C ALA A 180 -6.10 -35.74 -4.79
N PRO A 181 -5.54 -36.97 -4.72
CA PRO A 181 -4.54 -37.43 -5.69
C PRO A 181 -5.17 -37.50 -7.08
N GLY A 182 -4.65 -36.73 -8.04
CA GLY A 182 -5.06 -36.83 -9.46
C GLY A 182 -5.39 -35.53 -10.18
N ARG A 183 -5.37 -34.37 -9.54
CA ARG A 183 -5.52 -33.07 -10.23
C ARG A 183 -4.17 -32.36 -10.40
N ARG A 184 -3.96 -31.76 -11.59
CA ARG A 184 -2.84 -30.90 -11.95
C ARG A 184 -2.44 -30.02 -10.76
N LYS A 185 -1.11 -29.91 -10.47
CA LYS A 185 -0.57 -29.00 -9.47
C LYS A 185 -1.30 -27.65 -9.58
N PRO A 186 -2.01 -27.20 -8.52
CA PRO A 186 -2.58 -25.85 -8.54
C PRO A 186 -1.41 -24.87 -8.74
N ALA A 187 -1.62 -23.88 -9.57
CA ALA A 187 -0.77 -22.70 -9.55
C ALA A 187 -0.53 -22.31 -8.10
N GLU A 188 0.73 -22.10 -7.71
CA GLU A 188 1.20 -21.80 -6.35
C GLU A 188 0.15 -20.98 -5.59
N SER A 189 -0.19 -21.41 -4.38
CA SER A 189 -1.30 -20.84 -3.61
C SER A 189 -1.18 -19.31 -3.58
N ARG A 190 -2.15 -18.62 -4.17
CA ARG A 190 -2.16 -17.14 -4.21
C ARG A 190 -2.49 -16.52 -2.86
N VAL A 191 -2.58 -17.33 -1.81
CA VAL A 191 -2.93 -16.92 -0.45
C VAL A 191 -2.19 -17.79 0.57
N ILE A 192 -1.67 -17.17 1.62
CA ILE A 192 -1.24 -17.85 2.85
C ILE A 192 -2.24 -17.49 3.93
N HIS A 193 -2.91 -18.50 4.49
CA HIS A 193 -3.88 -18.30 5.57
C HIS A 193 -3.16 -18.22 6.91
N LEU A 194 -3.44 -17.17 7.67
CA LEU A 194 -3.04 -16.98 9.06
C LEU A 194 -4.23 -17.27 9.97
N ARG A 195 -4.03 -17.23 11.29
CA ARG A 195 -5.10 -17.53 12.26
C ARG A 195 -6.30 -16.57 12.14
N HIS A 196 -6.06 -15.29 11.90
CA HIS A 196 -7.08 -14.24 11.90
C HIS A 196 -7.12 -13.42 10.60
N THR A 197 -6.09 -13.53 9.78
CA THR A 197 -5.89 -12.71 8.57
C THR A 197 -5.34 -13.58 7.45
N ASP A 198 -5.16 -12.96 6.29
CA ASP A 198 -4.60 -13.61 5.10
C ASP A 198 -3.46 -12.80 4.49
N VAL A 199 -2.51 -13.48 3.86
CA VAL A 199 -1.48 -12.86 3.02
C VAL A 199 -1.76 -13.25 1.56
N TYR A 200 -2.25 -12.28 0.80
CA TYR A 200 -2.59 -12.42 -0.62
C TYR A 200 -1.42 -12.05 -1.51
N PHE A 201 -1.17 -12.81 -2.56
CA PHE A 201 -0.21 -12.45 -3.59
C PHE A 201 -0.91 -11.77 -4.75
N LEU A 202 -0.44 -10.57 -5.09
CA LEU A 202 -0.92 -9.77 -6.20
C LEU A 202 0.18 -9.70 -7.26
N GLU A 203 0.08 -10.55 -8.28
CA GLU A 203 0.93 -10.42 -9.44
C GLU A 203 0.56 -9.16 -10.20
N THR A 204 1.45 -8.19 -10.19
CA THR A 204 1.29 -6.99 -10.98
C THR A 204 2.00 -7.16 -12.30
N VAL A 205 1.40 -6.64 -13.37
CA VAL A 205 2.11 -6.48 -14.65
C VAL A 205 3.39 -5.73 -14.33
N ALA A 206 4.52 -6.31 -14.73
CA ALA A 206 5.85 -5.81 -14.41
C ALA A 206 6.01 -4.35 -14.85
N SER A 207 5.61 -3.41 -14.01
CA SER A 207 6.09 -2.05 -14.15
C SER A 207 7.55 -2.07 -13.70
N GLN A 208 8.47 -1.98 -14.63
CA GLN A 208 9.90 -1.87 -14.35
C GLN A 208 10.27 -0.52 -13.72
N VAL A 209 9.28 0.36 -13.54
CA VAL A 209 9.48 1.70 -13.01
C VAL A 209 9.81 1.63 -11.52
N SER A 210 10.88 2.27 -11.14
CA SER A 210 11.25 2.52 -9.74
C SER A 210 11.41 4.02 -9.47
N ALA A 211 11.27 4.42 -8.22
CA ALA A 211 11.52 5.80 -7.83
C ALA A 211 12.99 6.21 -8.12
N THR A 212 13.93 5.29 -7.95
CA THR A 212 15.35 5.50 -8.27
C THR A 212 15.54 5.79 -9.77
N ASP A 213 14.91 5.01 -10.66
CA ASP A 213 14.98 5.26 -12.11
C ASP A 213 14.41 6.64 -12.47
N VAL A 214 13.30 7.05 -11.85
CA VAL A 214 12.73 8.39 -12.08
C VAL A 214 13.70 9.47 -11.65
N ARG A 215 14.31 9.38 -10.46
CA ARG A 215 15.27 10.38 -9.97
C ARG A 215 16.52 10.46 -10.85
N GLN A 216 17.11 9.33 -11.20
CA GLN A 216 18.27 9.28 -12.10
C GLN A 216 17.99 9.91 -13.46
N ARG A 217 16.82 9.66 -14.06
CA ARG A 217 16.44 10.30 -15.32
C ARG A 217 16.36 11.81 -15.21
N MET A 218 15.80 12.32 -14.11
CA MET A 218 15.76 13.77 -13.87
C MET A 218 17.15 14.37 -13.73
N GLU A 219 18.02 13.73 -12.95
CA GLU A 219 19.42 14.13 -12.77
C GLU A 219 20.18 14.22 -14.11
N TYR A 220 19.89 13.30 -15.05
CA TYR A 220 20.50 13.30 -16.39
C TYR A 220 19.71 14.07 -17.45
N GLY A 221 18.72 14.87 -17.07
CA GLY A 221 17.88 15.64 -18.00
C GLY A 221 17.04 14.79 -18.96
N GLN A 222 16.77 13.53 -18.60
CA GLN A 222 15.99 12.61 -19.41
C GLN A 222 14.50 12.71 -19.09
N THR A 223 13.64 12.33 -20.05
CA THR A 223 12.20 12.35 -19.86
C THR A 223 11.74 11.27 -18.88
N ILE A 224 10.78 11.66 -18.01
CA ILE A 224 10.06 10.76 -17.10
C ILE A 224 8.62 10.53 -17.54
N ARG A 225 8.28 10.95 -18.75
CA ARG A 225 6.94 10.80 -19.32
C ARG A 225 6.49 9.34 -19.33
N GLY A 226 5.29 9.06 -18.77
CA GLY A 226 4.75 7.72 -18.64
C GLY A 226 5.30 6.90 -17.45
N LEU A 227 6.41 7.33 -16.83
CA LEU A 227 6.92 6.70 -15.60
C LEU A 227 6.16 7.16 -14.37
N VAL A 228 5.66 8.39 -14.38
CA VAL A 228 4.83 8.99 -13.32
C VAL A 228 3.51 9.49 -13.92
N PRO A 229 2.46 9.70 -13.09
CA PRO A 229 1.24 10.37 -13.56
C PRO A 229 1.53 11.77 -14.10
N PRO A 230 0.79 12.26 -15.12
CA PRO A 230 1.08 13.56 -15.75
C PRO A 230 1.12 14.75 -14.78
N GLY A 231 0.22 14.78 -13.78
CA GLY A 231 0.25 15.83 -12.74
C GLY A 231 1.49 15.78 -11.86
N VAL A 232 2.05 14.58 -11.63
CA VAL A 232 3.29 14.39 -10.88
C VAL A 232 4.49 14.85 -11.72
N GLU A 233 4.53 14.50 -13.02
CA GLU A 233 5.56 14.98 -13.95
C GLU A 233 5.61 16.51 -13.99
N ALA A 234 4.45 17.15 -14.17
CA ALA A 234 4.35 18.62 -14.19
C ALA A 234 4.82 19.24 -12.86
N TYR A 235 4.50 18.62 -11.73
CA TYR A 235 4.94 19.08 -10.42
C TYR A 235 6.45 18.97 -10.23
N ILE A 236 7.05 17.82 -10.57
CA ILE A 236 8.50 17.57 -10.48
C ILE A 236 9.24 18.64 -11.29
N ASN A 237 8.83 18.86 -12.55
CA ASN A 237 9.46 19.86 -13.42
C ASN A 237 9.31 21.30 -12.89
N LYS A 238 8.12 21.67 -12.38
CA LYS A 238 7.86 23.01 -11.85
C LYS A 238 8.65 23.30 -10.57
N GLN A 239 8.87 22.28 -9.73
CA GLN A 239 9.59 22.43 -8.46
C GLN A 239 11.09 22.13 -8.59
N ALA A 240 11.58 21.82 -9.80
CA ALA A 240 12.96 21.42 -10.08
C ALA A 240 13.45 20.33 -9.11
N LEU A 241 12.61 19.30 -8.87
CA LEU A 241 12.97 18.18 -8.00
C LEU A 241 13.88 17.19 -8.74
N TYR A 242 14.85 16.64 -8.02
CA TYR A 242 15.76 15.60 -8.54
C TYR A 242 16.70 16.08 -9.67
N THR A 243 16.95 17.38 -9.77
CA THR A 243 17.89 17.99 -10.74
C THR A 243 19.24 18.29 -10.11
#